data_e000f60631eb2cbbce20217182613624
#
_entry.id   e000f60631eb2cbbce20217182613624
#
_cell.length_a   1.000
_cell.length_b   1.000
_cell.length_c   1.000
_cell.angle_alpha   90.00
_cell.angle_beta   90.00
_cell.angle_gamma   90.00
#
_symmetry.space_group_name_H-M   'P 1'
#
loop_
_entity.id
_entity.type
_entity.pdbx_description
1 polymer ?
#
loop_
_entity_poly.entity_id
_entity_poly.type
_entity_poly.pdbx_seq_one_letter_code
_entity_poly.pdbx_strand_id
1 'polypeptide(L)'
;SPAGYGFAVDFGATYDILPNLQASLAVNDLGFIGWSKNKNVTGYSAKELSFTGVTVTEDGTESPDFDIDVLEFHKGAAKSVSRMLRASINAGLEYEVWRHKIGIGLLYTARVWEYKTLHNITGSVNFHPIRWFTVTGSYSVIDNRGGAVGLALNLNPSWINFYLATDIVTAKHTPQFIPIKQSVMNVTLGIGVPIGRRSHRIAAYVYDKDRR
;
A
#
# COMPACT_ATOMS: atom_id res chain seq x y z
N SER A 1 -2.42 -29.14 -12.88
CA SER A 1 -3.57 -28.63 -12.10
C SER A 1 -3.14 -27.43 -11.26
N PRO A 2 -4.01 -26.46 -11.01
CA PRO A 2 -3.69 -25.30 -10.18
C PRO A 2 -3.31 -25.69 -8.75
N ALA A 3 -2.47 -24.89 -8.13
CA ALA A 3 -1.98 -25.14 -6.78
C ALA A 3 -3.00 -24.80 -5.69
N GLY A 4 -3.99 -24.00 -6.03
CA GLY A 4 -5.05 -23.59 -5.13
C GLY A 4 -6.14 -22.82 -5.86
N TYR A 5 -7.21 -22.50 -5.14
CA TYR A 5 -8.33 -21.69 -5.59
C TYR A 5 -8.63 -20.62 -4.56
N GLY A 6 -9.04 -19.45 -5.01
CA GLY A 6 -9.44 -18.36 -4.15
C GLY A 6 -10.57 -17.54 -4.76
N PHE A 7 -11.20 -16.76 -3.92
CA PHE A 7 -12.23 -15.82 -4.30
C PHE A 7 -12.02 -14.52 -3.52
N ALA A 8 -12.17 -13.39 -4.21
CA ALA A 8 -12.14 -12.08 -3.59
C ALA A 8 -13.23 -11.19 -4.17
N VAL A 9 -13.68 -10.23 -3.37
CA VAL A 9 -14.66 -9.21 -3.76
C VAL A 9 -14.07 -7.85 -3.48
N ASP A 10 -14.19 -6.97 -4.46
CA ASP A 10 -13.87 -5.55 -4.36
C ASP A 10 -15.16 -4.74 -4.42
N PHE A 11 -15.25 -3.75 -3.55
CA PHE A 11 -16.39 -2.85 -3.48
C PHE A 11 -15.90 -1.42 -3.29
N GLY A 12 -16.50 -0.48 -4.01
CA GLY A 12 -16.17 0.94 -3.86
C GLY A 12 -17.36 1.83 -4.17
N ALA A 13 -17.44 2.95 -3.45
CA ALA A 13 -18.44 3.98 -3.66
C ALA A 13 -17.83 5.36 -3.44
N THR A 14 -18.30 6.34 -4.21
CA THR A 14 -18.03 7.75 -4.00
C THR A 14 -19.34 8.50 -3.86
N TYR A 15 -19.35 9.49 -2.98
CA TYR A 15 -20.53 10.30 -2.69
C TYR A 15 -20.15 11.77 -2.57
N ASP A 16 -20.82 12.62 -3.33
CA ASP A 16 -20.65 14.07 -3.26
C ASP A 16 -21.52 14.63 -2.13
N ILE A 17 -20.89 14.92 -0.97
CA ILE A 17 -21.56 15.48 0.20
C ILE A 17 -21.99 16.92 -0.07
N LEU A 18 -21.07 17.70 -0.69
CA LEU A 18 -21.29 19.07 -1.13
C LEU A 18 -20.74 19.25 -2.55
N PRO A 19 -21.07 20.32 -3.26
CA PRO A 19 -20.51 20.58 -4.60
C PRO A 19 -18.98 20.60 -4.66
N ASN A 20 -18.32 20.82 -3.54
CA ASN A 20 -16.87 20.90 -3.39
C ASN A 20 -16.29 19.91 -2.37
N LEU A 21 -17.10 18.97 -1.85
CA LEU A 21 -16.69 17.95 -0.89
C LEU A 21 -17.16 16.58 -1.32
N GLN A 22 -16.22 15.70 -1.63
CA GLN A 22 -16.48 14.32 -2.00
C GLN A 22 -15.95 13.36 -0.92
N ALA A 23 -16.73 12.34 -0.60
CA ALA A 23 -16.30 11.21 0.21
C ALA A 23 -16.17 9.96 -0.66
N SER A 24 -15.22 9.12 -0.32
CA SER A 24 -15.00 7.82 -0.97
C SER A 24 -14.80 6.72 0.06
N LEU A 25 -15.30 5.53 -0.26
CA LEU A 25 -15.08 4.32 0.51
C LEU A 25 -14.80 3.17 -0.45
N ALA A 26 -13.74 2.41 -0.20
CA ALA A 26 -13.45 1.21 -0.97
C ALA A 26 -12.95 0.09 -0.05
N VAL A 27 -13.36 -1.13 -0.35
CA VAL A 27 -12.86 -2.37 0.26
C VAL A 27 -12.36 -3.23 -0.87
N ASN A 28 -11.09 -3.61 -0.84
CA ASN A 28 -10.46 -4.42 -1.87
C ASN A 28 -9.93 -5.71 -1.26
N ASP A 29 -9.86 -6.76 -2.08
CA ASP A 29 -9.30 -8.06 -1.75
C ASP A 29 -9.98 -8.74 -0.54
N LEU A 30 -11.28 -8.47 -0.31
CA LEU A 30 -12.03 -9.17 0.73
C LEU A 30 -12.29 -10.61 0.28
N GLY A 31 -11.45 -11.53 0.71
CA GLY A 31 -11.52 -12.91 0.23
C GLY A 31 -10.53 -13.85 0.88
N PHE A 32 -10.42 -15.03 0.30
CA PHE A 32 -9.52 -16.07 0.77
C PHE A 32 -8.91 -16.86 -0.38
N ILE A 33 -7.80 -17.53 -0.12
CA ILE A 33 -7.17 -18.49 -1.01
C ILE A 33 -6.96 -19.82 -0.27
N GLY A 34 -7.42 -20.91 -0.86
CA GLY A 34 -7.21 -22.27 -0.39
C GLY A 34 -6.14 -22.99 -1.21
N TRP A 35 -5.10 -23.44 -0.56
CA TRP A 35 -4.02 -24.20 -1.18
C TRP A 35 -4.26 -25.70 -1.09
N SER A 36 -4.06 -26.39 -2.19
CA SER A 36 -4.25 -27.85 -2.28
C SER A 36 -3.16 -28.60 -1.50
N LYS A 37 -3.57 -29.64 -0.77
CA LYS A 37 -2.68 -30.52 0.00
C LYS A 37 -1.50 -31.07 -0.84
N ASN A 38 -1.71 -31.38 -2.09
CA ASN A 38 -0.71 -32.05 -2.93
C ASN A 38 0.40 -31.11 -3.43
N LYS A 39 0.23 -29.79 -3.29
CA LYS A 39 1.16 -28.76 -3.80
C LYS A 39 1.62 -27.77 -2.75
N ASN A 40 1.11 -27.89 -1.54
CA ASN A 40 1.53 -27.06 -0.42
C ASN A 40 2.48 -27.86 0.48
N VAL A 41 3.74 -27.46 0.50
CA VAL A 41 4.75 -28.03 1.40
C VAL A 41 4.96 -27.01 2.52
N THR A 42 4.56 -27.38 3.73
CA THR A 42 4.92 -26.62 4.93
C THR A 42 6.31 -27.02 5.38
N GLY A 43 7.24 -26.07 5.43
CA GLY A 43 8.54 -26.24 6.09
C GLY A 43 8.48 -25.63 7.48
N TYR A 44 9.10 -26.26 8.43
CA TYR A 44 9.40 -25.64 9.72
C TYR A 44 10.90 -25.76 9.99
N SER A 45 11.46 -24.75 10.63
CA SER A 45 12.81 -24.81 11.19
C SER A 45 12.66 -24.75 12.71
N ALA A 46 13.15 -25.77 13.37
CA ALA A 46 13.22 -25.81 14.83
C ALA A 46 14.63 -26.28 15.19
N LYS A 47 15.47 -25.38 15.63
CA LYS A 47 16.78 -25.71 16.19
C LYS A 47 16.91 -25.02 17.54
N GLU A 48 17.15 -25.79 18.57
CA GLU A 48 17.58 -25.27 19.88
C GLU A 48 19.08 -24.97 19.80
N LEU A 49 19.43 -23.72 19.87
CA LEU A 49 20.83 -23.30 20.03
C LEU A 49 21.17 -23.34 21.51
N SER A 50 21.83 -24.40 21.96
CA SER A 50 22.46 -24.44 23.28
C SER A 50 23.91 -23.98 23.18
N PHE A 51 24.22 -22.85 23.80
CA PHE A 51 25.59 -22.37 23.96
C PHE A 51 26.13 -22.85 25.31
N THR A 52 27.09 -23.74 25.28
CA THR A 52 27.68 -24.34 26.51
C THR A 52 28.88 -23.55 27.06
N GLY A 53 29.19 -22.38 26.47
CA GLY A 53 30.36 -21.59 26.89
C GLY A 53 31.61 -21.92 26.08
N VAL A 54 32.63 -21.08 26.23
CA VAL A 54 33.96 -21.28 25.64
C VAL A 54 34.84 -21.85 26.72
N THR A 55 35.37 -23.07 26.54
CA THR A 55 36.39 -23.64 27.41
C THR A 55 37.74 -23.09 26.98
N VAL A 56 38.38 -22.29 27.83
CA VAL A 56 39.73 -21.79 27.59
C VAL A 56 40.67 -22.80 28.25
N THR A 57 41.41 -23.54 27.44
CA THR A 57 42.52 -24.41 27.88
C THR A 57 43.83 -23.65 27.76
N GLU A 58 44.78 -23.94 28.66
CA GLU A 58 46.08 -23.24 28.81
C GLU A 58 46.98 -23.31 27.56
N ASP A 59 46.69 -24.14 26.59
CA ASP A 59 47.51 -24.41 25.39
C ASP A 59 46.92 -23.90 24.03
N GLY A 60 45.96 -23.06 24.05
CA GLY A 60 45.46 -22.48 22.81
C GLY A 60 43.95 -22.33 22.75
N THR A 61 43.51 -21.26 22.16
CA THR A 61 42.12 -20.96 21.85
C THR A 61 41.62 -21.94 20.81
N GLU A 62 40.90 -22.98 21.18
CA GLU A 62 40.02 -23.67 20.25
C GLU A 62 38.83 -22.74 19.97
N SER A 63 38.78 -22.25 18.74
CA SER A 63 37.60 -21.53 18.24
C SER A 63 36.41 -22.46 18.29
N PRO A 64 35.30 -22.10 18.94
CA PRO A 64 34.10 -22.90 18.88
C PRO A 64 33.70 -23.04 17.40
N ASP A 65 33.58 -24.26 16.94
CA ASP A 65 33.07 -24.57 15.60
C ASP A 65 31.59 -24.14 15.58
N PHE A 66 31.36 -22.92 15.13
CA PHE A 66 30.02 -22.43 14.87
C PHE A 66 29.53 -23.14 13.61
N ASP A 67 28.90 -24.26 13.80
CA ASP A 67 28.12 -24.90 12.76
C ASP A 67 26.95 -23.97 12.36
N ILE A 68 27.19 -23.13 11.33
CA ILE A 68 26.27 -22.10 10.83
C ILE A 68 25.13 -22.75 10.02
N ASP A 69 24.92 -24.02 10.12
CA ASP A 69 23.76 -24.69 9.48
C ASP A 69 22.48 -24.43 10.31
N VAL A 70 22.23 -23.14 10.57
CA VAL A 70 21.11 -22.62 11.39
C VAL A 70 19.75 -22.79 10.70
N LEU A 71 19.74 -23.16 9.42
CA LEU A 71 18.52 -23.23 8.60
C LEU A 71 18.28 -24.65 8.05
N GLU A 72 18.26 -25.65 8.90
CA GLU A 72 17.71 -26.95 8.52
C GLU A 72 16.19 -26.83 8.32
N PHE A 73 15.77 -26.76 7.06
CA PHE A 73 14.34 -26.79 6.71
C PHE A 73 13.85 -28.23 6.64
N HIS A 74 13.10 -28.65 7.62
CA HIS A 74 12.41 -29.93 7.56
C HIS A 74 11.13 -29.80 6.73
N LYS A 75 10.96 -30.66 5.74
CA LYS A 75 9.69 -30.78 5.00
C LYS A 75 8.62 -31.32 5.94
N GLY A 76 7.68 -30.50 6.32
CA GLY A 76 6.48 -30.93 7.03
C GLY A 76 5.51 -31.70 6.14
N ALA A 77 4.54 -32.34 6.75
CA ALA A 77 3.46 -33.05 6.03
C ALA A 77 2.68 -32.07 5.14
N ALA A 78 2.43 -32.49 3.90
CA ALA A 78 1.58 -31.76 2.99
C ALA A 78 0.17 -31.59 3.57
N LYS A 79 -0.28 -30.36 3.78
CA LYS A 79 -1.58 -30.03 4.38
C LYS A 79 -2.28 -28.97 3.53
N SER A 80 -3.60 -29.11 3.38
CA SER A 80 -4.39 -28.02 2.81
C SER A 80 -4.41 -26.86 3.77
N VAL A 81 -4.17 -25.63 3.27
CA VAL A 81 -4.15 -24.40 4.06
C VAL A 81 -5.05 -23.38 3.39
N SER A 82 -5.98 -22.81 4.13
CA SER A 82 -6.74 -21.65 3.71
C SER A 82 -6.18 -20.42 4.38
N ARG A 83 -6.01 -19.35 3.62
CA ARG A 83 -5.50 -18.05 4.10
C ARG A 83 -6.41 -16.94 3.61
N MET A 84 -6.70 -16.01 4.49
CA MET A 84 -7.37 -14.78 4.13
C MET A 84 -6.44 -13.91 3.26
N LEU A 85 -7.00 -13.32 2.21
CA LEU A 85 -6.28 -12.32 1.41
C LEU A 85 -6.05 -11.05 2.24
N ARG A 86 -5.11 -10.25 1.80
CA ARG A 86 -4.80 -8.97 2.45
C ARG A 86 -5.83 -7.93 2.08
N ALA A 87 -6.96 -7.93 2.78
CA ALA A 87 -8.00 -6.95 2.54
C ALA A 87 -7.52 -5.53 2.86
N SER A 88 -7.91 -4.57 2.04
CA SER A 88 -7.67 -3.16 2.31
C SER A 88 -8.97 -2.37 2.36
N ILE A 89 -9.13 -1.55 3.39
CA ILE A 89 -10.24 -0.62 3.57
C ILE A 89 -9.68 0.78 3.36
N ASN A 90 -10.26 1.52 2.43
CA ASN A 90 -9.85 2.88 2.09
C ASN A 90 -11.04 3.82 2.30
N ALA A 91 -10.85 4.86 3.10
CA ALA A 91 -11.84 5.91 3.31
C ALA A 91 -11.18 7.26 2.99
N GLY A 92 -11.75 7.99 2.06
CA GLY A 92 -11.19 9.25 1.55
C GLY A 92 -12.18 10.40 1.64
N LEU A 93 -11.64 11.58 1.86
CA LEU A 93 -12.33 12.87 1.74
C LEU A 93 -11.50 13.77 0.84
N GLU A 94 -12.13 14.43 -0.12
CA GLU A 94 -11.51 15.42 -0.97
C GLU A 94 -12.34 16.71 -0.95
N TYR A 95 -11.68 17.82 -0.65
CA TYR A 95 -12.29 19.14 -0.59
C TYR A 95 -11.62 20.08 -1.59
N GLU A 96 -12.40 20.68 -2.49
CA GLU A 96 -11.93 21.67 -3.45
C GLU A 96 -11.97 23.08 -2.84
N VAL A 97 -10.78 23.66 -2.69
CA VAL A 97 -10.61 24.94 -1.97
C VAL A 97 -10.82 26.14 -2.90
N TRP A 98 -10.27 26.11 -4.10
CA TRP A 98 -10.24 27.30 -4.98
C TRP A 98 -10.55 26.98 -6.43
N ARG A 99 -11.76 27.39 -6.87
CA ARG A 99 -12.20 27.34 -8.28
C ARG A 99 -11.80 26.05 -9.01
N HIS A 100 -11.89 24.91 -8.32
CA HIS A 100 -11.48 23.60 -8.82
C HIS A 100 -10.01 23.49 -9.29
N LYS A 101 -9.15 24.44 -8.83
CA LYS A 101 -7.71 24.41 -9.15
C LYS A 101 -6.87 23.80 -8.03
N ILE A 102 -7.35 23.89 -6.80
CA ILE A 102 -6.65 23.34 -5.63
C ILE A 102 -7.62 22.47 -4.85
N GLY A 103 -7.26 21.21 -4.69
CA GLY A 103 -7.95 20.25 -3.83
C GLY A 103 -7.07 19.84 -2.65
N ILE A 104 -7.70 19.57 -1.51
CA ILE A 104 -7.07 18.97 -0.33
C ILE A 104 -7.72 17.62 -0.11
N GLY A 105 -6.92 16.57 -0.01
CA GLY A 105 -7.36 15.21 0.21
C GLY A 105 -6.89 14.66 1.55
N LEU A 106 -7.73 13.85 2.16
CA LEU A 106 -7.40 13.01 3.30
C LEU A 106 -7.80 11.58 2.99
N LEU A 107 -6.87 10.65 3.08
CA LEU A 107 -7.10 9.23 2.83
C LEU A 107 -6.66 8.41 4.03
N TYR A 108 -7.56 7.64 4.57
CA TYR A 108 -7.27 6.60 5.54
C TYR A 108 -7.27 5.24 4.85
N THR A 109 -6.22 4.46 5.05
CA THR A 109 -6.11 3.09 4.54
C THR A 109 -5.80 2.13 5.69
N ALA A 110 -6.65 1.12 5.88
CA ALA A 110 -6.38 -0.01 6.76
C ALA A 110 -6.11 -1.25 5.91
N ARG A 111 -4.93 -1.84 6.06
CA ARG A 111 -4.58 -3.14 5.45
C ARG A 111 -4.66 -4.22 6.49
N VAL A 112 -5.61 -5.11 6.32
CA VAL A 112 -5.92 -6.17 7.28
C VAL A 112 -5.25 -7.47 6.85
N TRP A 113 -4.42 -8.02 7.73
CA TRP A 113 -3.84 -9.35 7.63
C TRP A 113 -4.37 -10.24 8.75
N GLU A 114 -4.18 -11.51 8.60
CA GLU A 114 -4.59 -12.52 9.58
C GLU A 114 -4.07 -12.23 11.01
N TYR A 115 -2.88 -11.61 11.12
CA TYR A 115 -2.20 -11.38 12.41
C TYR A 115 -1.97 -9.90 12.71
N LYS A 116 -2.20 -9.00 11.79
CA LYS A 116 -1.88 -7.57 11.95
C LYS A 116 -2.70 -6.70 11.03
N THR A 117 -3.12 -5.55 11.53
CA THR A 117 -3.66 -4.46 10.72
C THR A 117 -2.64 -3.32 10.66
N LEU A 118 -2.35 -2.84 9.46
CA LEU A 118 -1.54 -1.64 9.24
C LEU A 118 -2.45 -0.47 8.91
N HIS A 119 -2.27 0.61 9.64
CA HIS A 119 -3.01 1.85 9.45
C HIS A 119 -2.13 2.88 8.74
N ASN A 120 -2.68 3.54 7.75
CA ASN A 120 -2.02 4.62 7.03
C ASN A 120 -2.98 5.80 6.90
N ILE A 121 -2.51 6.99 7.23
CA ILE A 121 -3.21 8.25 7.02
C ILE A 121 -2.38 9.09 6.07
N THR A 122 -2.99 9.51 4.96
CA THR A 122 -2.36 10.31 3.92
C THR A 122 -3.09 11.62 3.76
N GLY A 123 -2.39 12.74 3.92
CA GLY A 123 -2.83 14.05 3.49
C GLY A 123 -2.27 14.38 2.11
N SER A 124 -3.06 14.98 1.24
CA SER A 124 -2.63 15.38 -0.10
C SER A 124 -3.11 16.77 -0.48
N VAL A 125 -2.33 17.42 -1.34
CA VAL A 125 -2.71 18.64 -2.02
C VAL A 125 -2.64 18.38 -3.51
N ASN A 126 -3.76 18.58 -4.18
CA ASN A 126 -3.94 18.40 -5.61
C ASN A 126 -3.99 19.79 -6.28
N PHE A 127 -3.14 20.00 -7.27
CA PHE A 127 -3.14 21.22 -8.06
C PHE A 127 -3.50 20.90 -9.51
N HIS A 128 -4.57 21.51 -10.01
CA HIS A 128 -5.12 21.36 -11.35
C HIS A 128 -4.95 22.65 -12.16
N PRO A 129 -3.76 22.97 -12.69
CA PRO A 129 -3.56 24.20 -13.44
C PRO A 129 -4.44 24.26 -14.70
N ILE A 130 -4.64 23.12 -15.33
CA ILE A 130 -5.49 22.91 -16.51
C ILE A 130 -6.27 21.61 -16.40
N ARG A 131 -7.33 21.45 -17.18
CA ARG A 131 -8.29 20.33 -17.08
C ARG A 131 -7.70 18.92 -17.26
N TRP A 132 -6.60 18.81 -17.96
CA TRP A 132 -5.99 17.53 -18.31
C TRP A 132 -4.67 17.27 -17.55
N PHE A 133 -4.24 18.19 -16.68
CA PHE A 133 -3.00 18.06 -15.94
C PHE A 133 -3.22 18.27 -14.44
N THR A 134 -2.71 17.36 -13.65
CA THR A 134 -2.76 17.42 -12.18
C THR A 134 -1.38 17.13 -11.59
N VAL A 135 -1.01 17.92 -10.62
CA VAL A 135 0.16 17.68 -9.75
C VAL A 135 -0.36 17.44 -8.33
N THR A 136 0.08 16.35 -7.73
CA THR A 136 -0.30 15.99 -6.37
C THR A 136 0.94 15.86 -5.51
N GLY A 137 0.96 16.55 -4.39
CA GLY A 137 1.90 16.33 -3.30
C GLY A 137 1.18 15.64 -2.14
N SER A 138 1.80 14.64 -1.53
CA SER A 138 1.20 13.90 -0.42
C SER A 138 2.19 13.61 0.70
N TYR A 139 1.66 13.48 1.91
CA TYR A 139 2.38 13.02 3.06
C TYR A 139 1.56 11.95 3.78
N SER A 140 2.20 10.82 4.05
CA SER A 140 1.58 9.65 4.68
C SER A 140 2.26 9.34 6.01
N VAL A 141 1.45 8.99 7.01
CA VAL A 141 1.91 8.44 8.29
C VAL A 141 1.49 6.97 8.35
N ILE A 142 2.48 6.08 8.41
CA ILE A 142 2.28 4.64 8.35
C ILE A 142 2.45 4.05 9.75
N ASP A 143 1.38 3.50 10.31
CA ASP A 143 1.34 2.77 11.62
C ASP A 143 2.02 3.56 12.76
N ASN A 144 1.99 4.89 12.69
CA ASN A 144 2.65 5.81 13.63
C ASN A 144 4.18 5.57 13.81
N ARG A 145 4.82 4.89 12.87
CA ARG A 145 6.24 4.47 12.95
C ARG A 145 7.09 4.97 11.80
N GLY A 146 6.49 5.32 10.69
CA GLY A 146 7.19 5.79 9.50
C GLY A 146 6.37 6.81 8.74
N GLY A 147 7.04 7.64 7.95
CA GLY A 147 6.44 8.60 7.06
C GLY A 147 6.80 8.32 5.61
N ALA A 148 5.96 8.75 4.69
CA ALA A 148 6.26 8.76 3.28
C ALA A 148 5.87 10.11 2.67
N VAL A 149 6.74 10.64 1.83
CA VAL A 149 6.48 11.82 1.00
C VAL A 149 6.23 11.35 -0.41
N GLY A 150 5.10 11.73 -0.99
CA GLY A 150 4.71 11.37 -2.34
C GLY A 150 4.59 12.58 -3.25
N LEU A 151 4.94 12.39 -4.52
CA LEU A 151 4.69 13.31 -5.61
C LEU A 151 4.07 12.54 -6.77
N ALA A 152 2.97 13.05 -7.33
CA ALA A 152 2.36 12.44 -8.51
C ALA A 152 2.04 13.49 -9.57
N LEU A 153 2.19 13.07 -10.82
CA LEU A 153 1.82 13.81 -12.02
C LEU A 153 0.78 12.98 -12.77
N ASN A 154 -0.33 13.60 -13.13
CA ASN A 154 -1.37 12.96 -13.92
C ASN A 154 -1.69 13.80 -15.16
N LEU A 155 -1.58 13.17 -16.32
CA LEU A 155 -1.94 13.71 -17.62
C LEU A 155 -3.18 12.96 -18.11
N ASN A 156 -4.31 13.63 -18.16
CA ASN A 156 -5.60 13.03 -18.49
C ASN A 156 -6.33 13.75 -19.64
N PRO A 157 -5.74 13.82 -20.85
CA PRO A 157 -6.50 14.21 -22.02
C PRO A 157 -7.65 13.22 -22.30
N SER A 158 -8.62 13.60 -23.11
CA SER A 158 -9.90 12.88 -23.24
C SER A 158 -9.79 11.42 -23.69
N TRP A 159 -8.70 11.01 -24.31
CA TRP A 159 -8.52 9.70 -24.95
C TRP A 159 -7.49 8.79 -24.26
N ILE A 160 -6.66 9.33 -23.37
CA ILE A 160 -5.65 8.59 -22.64
C ILE A 160 -5.48 9.18 -21.24
N ASN A 161 -5.10 8.36 -20.29
CA ASN A 161 -4.66 8.77 -18.97
C ASN A 161 -3.24 8.24 -18.75
N PHE A 162 -2.31 9.13 -18.44
CA PHE A 162 -0.93 8.80 -18.09
C PHE A 162 -0.64 9.34 -16.70
N TYR A 163 -0.12 8.51 -15.82
CA TYR A 163 0.33 8.97 -14.51
C TYR A 163 1.73 8.48 -14.17
N LEU A 164 2.44 9.34 -13.48
CA LEU A 164 3.74 9.06 -12.88
C LEU A 164 3.66 9.45 -11.41
N ALA A 165 3.97 8.52 -10.52
CA ALA A 165 4.02 8.79 -9.10
C ALA A 165 5.33 8.29 -8.49
N THR A 166 5.83 9.01 -7.49
CA THR A 166 7.00 8.61 -6.71
C THR A 166 6.71 8.81 -5.24
N ASP A 167 7.10 7.81 -4.42
CA ASP A 167 6.99 7.85 -2.98
C ASP A 167 8.36 7.57 -2.35
N ILE A 168 8.74 8.42 -1.41
CA ILE A 168 9.94 8.25 -0.59
C ILE A 168 9.49 7.88 0.82
N VAL A 169 9.66 6.60 1.16
CA VAL A 169 9.32 6.07 2.48
C VAL A 169 10.53 6.17 3.39
N THR A 170 10.37 6.74 4.57
CA THR A 170 11.42 6.91 5.55
C THR A 170 11.20 6.02 6.77
N ALA A 171 12.24 5.30 7.19
CA ALA A 171 12.19 4.45 8.38
C ALA A 171 12.30 5.25 9.68
N LYS A 172 12.86 6.46 9.63
CA LYS A 172 13.02 7.35 10.78
C LYS A 172 12.50 8.75 10.44
N HIS A 173 11.79 9.33 11.37
CA HIS A 173 11.28 10.70 11.30
C HIS A 173 11.50 11.40 12.65
N THR A 174 11.51 12.73 12.63
CA THR A 174 11.51 13.53 13.85
C THR A 174 10.13 13.42 14.54
N PRO A 175 10.01 13.85 15.82
CA PRO A 175 8.71 13.97 16.48
C PRO A 175 7.71 14.86 15.71
N GLN A 176 8.18 15.76 14.84
CA GLN A 176 7.38 16.61 13.97
C GLN A 176 7.07 15.94 12.61
N PHE A 177 7.28 14.62 12.47
CA PHE A 177 7.06 13.82 11.25
C PHE A 177 7.92 14.24 10.04
N ILE A 178 9.06 14.93 10.26
CA ILE A 178 10.00 15.24 9.19
C ILE A 178 10.90 14.01 8.95
N PRO A 179 10.99 13.50 7.71
CA PRO A 179 11.83 12.34 7.41
C PRO A 179 13.32 12.66 7.53
N ILE A 180 14.04 11.85 8.30
CA ILE A 180 15.50 12.03 8.54
C ILE A 180 16.32 11.10 7.63
N LYS A 181 15.82 9.89 7.37
CA LYS A 181 16.55 8.88 6.62
C LYS A 181 15.63 8.21 5.60
N GLN A 182 16.06 8.26 4.35
CA GLN A 182 15.40 7.52 3.27
C GLN A 182 15.62 6.02 3.45
N SER A 183 14.55 5.26 3.38
CA SER A 183 14.55 3.81 3.45
C SER A 183 14.34 3.18 2.08
N VAL A 184 13.28 3.61 1.40
CA VAL A 184 12.84 3.03 0.12
C VAL A 184 12.23 4.14 -0.74
N MET A 185 12.56 4.12 -2.03
CA MET A 185 11.93 4.96 -3.04
C MET A 185 11.16 4.05 -4.02
N ASN A 186 9.90 4.35 -4.23
CA ASN A 186 9.04 3.70 -5.21
C ASN A 186 8.76 4.66 -6.35
N VAL A 187 8.77 4.15 -7.57
CA VAL A 187 8.33 4.87 -8.76
C VAL A 187 7.27 4.04 -9.44
N THR A 188 6.12 4.65 -9.69
CA THR A 188 4.98 4.00 -10.34
C THR A 188 4.62 4.78 -11.59
N LEU A 189 4.47 4.08 -12.70
CA LEU A 189 4.05 4.61 -13.98
C LEU A 189 2.84 3.82 -14.46
N GLY A 190 1.82 4.50 -14.97
CA GLY A 190 0.65 3.84 -15.50
C GLY A 190 0.04 4.56 -16.68
N ILE A 191 -0.59 3.78 -17.53
CA ILE A 191 -1.30 4.24 -18.72
C ILE A 191 -2.71 3.64 -18.67
N GLY A 192 -3.72 4.49 -18.83
CA GLY A 192 -5.10 4.10 -18.91
C GLY A 192 -5.71 4.58 -20.23
N VAL A 193 -6.44 3.71 -20.92
CA VAL A 193 -7.23 4.08 -22.11
C VAL A 193 -8.69 3.97 -21.73
N PRO A 194 -9.44 5.07 -21.63
CA PRO A 194 -10.87 5.03 -21.33
C PRO A 194 -11.63 4.46 -22.55
N ILE A 195 -12.30 3.33 -22.33
CA ILE A 195 -13.17 2.71 -23.33
C ILE A 195 -14.62 3.06 -22.96
N GLY A 196 -15.36 3.66 -23.89
CA GLY A 196 -16.75 4.05 -23.69
C GLY A 196 -16.96 5.55 -23.49
N ARG A 197 -18.21 5.92 -23.23
CA ARG A 197 -18.62 7.32 -23.05
C ARG A 197 -18.26 7.77 -21.64
N ARG A 198 -17.33 8.70 -21.50
CA ARG A 198 -17.08 9.34 -20.19
C ARG A 198 -18.38 10.00 -19.72
N SER A 199 -18.86 9.57 -18.57
CA SER A 199 -19.88 10.33 -17.86
C SER A 199 -19.21 11.59 -17.31
N HIS A 200 -19.36 12.70 -18.00
CA HIS A 200 -18.87 14.02 -17.57
C HIS A 200 -19.67 14.61 -16.38
N ARG A 201 -20.45 13.80 -15.66
CA ARG A 201 -21.38 14.33 -14.67
C ARG A 201 -20.71 15.11 -13.53
N ILE A 202 -19.49 14.77 -13.13
CA ILE A 202 -18.82 15.47 -12.04
C ILE A 202 -18.12 16.74 -12.55
N ALA A 203 -17.34 16.66 -13.62
CA ALA A 203 -16.64 17.81 -14.19
C ALA A 203 -17.57 18.83 -14.86
N ALA A 204 -18.70 18.38 -15.46
CA ALA A 204 -19.64 19.25 -16.13
C ALA A 204 -20.54 20.04 -15.16
N TYR A 205 -20.94 19.44 -14.04
CA TYR A 205 -21.79 20.11 -13.05
C TYR A 205 -21.09 21.31 -12.41
N VAL A 206 -19.80 21.18 -12.20
CA VAL A 206 -18.95 22.21 -11.61
C VAL A 206 -18.63 23.35 -12.61
N TYR A 207 -18.52 23.02 -13.90
CA TYR A 207 -18.19 24.01 -14.95
C TYR A 207 -19.38 24.82 -15.47
N ASP A 208 -20.60 24.29 -15.38
CA ASP A 208 -21.79 24.97 -15.90
C ASP A 208 -22.32 26.05 -14.94
N LYS A 209 -21.95 26.00 -13.65
CA LYS A 209 -22.35 27.01 -12.66
C LYS A 209 -21.58 28.32 -12.77
N ASP A 210 -20.40 28.33 -13.42
CA ASP A 210 -19.59 29.54 -13.62
C ASP A 210 -19.92 30.32 -14.91
N ARG A 211 -20.95 29.90 -15.65
CA ARG A 211 -21.45 30.58 -16.87
C ARG A 211 -22.73 31.38 -16.66
N ARG A 212 -23.23 31.51 -15.44
CA ARG A 212 -24.38 32.37 -15.11
C ARG A 212 -23.96 33.55 -14.26
#